data_fb65205ce04aa8adbb4b476437bf5d27
#
_entry.id   fb65205ce04aa8adbb4b476437bf5d27
#
_cell.length_a   1.000
_cell.length_b   1.000
_cell.length_c   1.000
_cell.angle_alpha   90.00
_cell.angle_beta   90.00
_cell.angle_gamma   90.00
#
_symmetry.space_group_name_H-M   'P 1'
#
loop_
_entity.id
_entity.type
_entity.pdbx_description
1 polymer ?
#
loop_
_entity_poly.entity_id
_entity_poly.type
_entity_poly.pdbx_seq_one_letter_code
_entity_poly.pdbx_strand_id
1 'polypeptide(L)'
;KSRSLLKVLDMAKAAAVSDAPVLIYGESGTGKEVIADYIHKTSSRAAEKIIKINCVALPENLFESELFGYEAHAFTGAQKQKKGIFELADKGTILLDEIGEVPLSLQPKLLRVLQEKEILRIGGHIPIKVDFRVVSASNKNLKMLVHKGLFREDLYYRINVLQIYLP
;
A
#
# COMPACT_ATOMS: atom_id res chain seq x y z
N LYS A 1 -3.88 26.06 14.87
CA LYS A 1 -3.32 24.95 14.07
C LYS A 1 -1.81 25.17 13.98
N SER A 2 -0.99 24.14 14.25
CA SER A 2 0.46 24.24 14.15
C SER A 2 0.89 24.60 12.72
N ARG A 3 1.88 25.48 12.56
CA ARG A 3 2.44 25.87 11.24
C ARG A 3 3.00 24.65 10.48
N SER A 4 3.51 23.66 11.21
CA SER A 4 3.98 22.39 10.65
C SER A 4 2.83 21.57 10.02
N LEU A 5 1.69 21.50 10.70
CA LEU A 5 0.51 20.77 10.19
C LEU A 5 -0.07 21.42 8.92
N LEU A 6 -0.07 22.76 8.83
CA LEU A 6 -0.53 23.44 7.62
C LEU A 6 0.35 23.08 6.40
N LYS A 7 1.67 23.04 6.57
CA LYS A 7 2.58 22.61 5.50
C LYS A 7 2.32 21.16 5.07
N VAL A 8 2.06 20.26 6.02
CA VAL A 8 1.70 18.86 5.70
C VAL A 8 0.42 18.79 4.89
N LEU A 9 -0.61 19.56 5.25
CA LEU A 9 -1.86 19.59 4.50
C LEU A 9 -1.69 20.15 3.09
N ASP A 10 -0.85 21.18 2.92
CA ASP A 10 -0.53 21.74 1.60
C ASP A 10 0.19 20.70 0.72
N MET A 11 1.16 19.97 1.30
CA MET A 11 1.84 18.88 0.60
C MET A 11 0.86 17.74 0.24
N ALA A 12 -0.02 17.36 1.15
CA ALA A 12 -1.04 16.34 0.93
C ALA A 12 -2.01 16.75 -0.18
N LYS A 13 -2.43 18.01 -0.20
CA LYS A 13 -3.29 18.57 -1.26
C LYS A 13 -2.58 18.57 -2.62
N ALA A 14 -1.32 18.98 -2.67
CA ALA A 14 -0.52 18.92 -3.89
C ALA A 14 -0.34 17.48 -4.38
N ALA A 15 -0.09 16.53 -3.47
CA ALA A 15 0.03 15.12 -3.79
C ALA A 15 -1.29 14.53 -4.33
N ALA A 16 -2.45 15.04 -3.91
CA ALA A 16 -3.76 14.55 -4.34
C ALA A 16 -4.07 14.81 -5.82
N VAL A 17 -3.42 15.81 -6.44
CA VAL A 17 -3.65 16.19 -7.84
C VAL A 17 -3.20 15.10 -8.84
N SER A 18 -2.24 14.26 -8.46
CA SER A 18 -1.72 13.18 -9.30
C SER A 18 -1.98 11.80 -8.69
N ASP A 19 -1.90 10.76 -9.50
CA ASP A 19 -1.95 9.36 -9.05
C ASP A 19 -0.57 8.81 -8.61
N ALA A 20 0.44 9.66 -8.50
CA ALA A 20 1.76 9.25 -8.05
C ALA A 20 1.71 8.59 -6.66
N PRO A 21 2.51 7.55 -6.43
CA PRO A 21 2.67 6.95 -5.12
C PRO A 21 3.11 7.96 -4.07
N VAL A 22 2.53 7.88 -2.88
CA VAL A 22 2.87 8.75 -1.75
C VAL A 22 3.40 7.89 -0.61
N LEU A 23 4.51 8.30 -0.02
CA LEU A 23 5.06 7.68 1.18
C LEU A 23 5.00 8.67 2.35
N ILE A 24 4.26 8.30 3.39
CA ILE A 24 4.05 9.10 4.59
C ILE A 24 4.95 8.55 5.70
N TYR A 25 5.85 9.38 6.20
CA TYR A 25 6.66 9.09 7.37
C TYR A 25 6.13 9.78 8.61
N GLY A 26 6.17 9.10 9.73
CA GLY A 26 5.84 9.66 11.03
C GLY A 26 5.81 8.58 12.11
N GLU A 27 6.01 8.97 13.36
CA GLU A 27 5.89 8.06 14.48
C GLU A 27 4.49 7.44 14.59
N SER A 28 4.34 6.40 15.39
CA SER A 28 3.03 5.81 15.65
C SER A 28 2.11 6.85 16.30
N GLY A 29 0.87 6.92 15.83
CA GLY A 29 -0.12 7.86 16.39
C GLY A 29 -0.04 9.30 15.87
N THR A 30 0.86 9.64 14.96
CA THR A 30 0.99 11.01 14.39
C THR A 30 -0.12 11.38 13.39
N GLY A 31 -1.00 10.46 13.05
CA GLY A 31 -2.11 10.72 12.12
C GLY A 31 -1.79 10.42 10.65
N LYS A 32 -0.86 9.50 10.37
CA LYS A 32 -0.54 9.07 8.99
C LYS A 32 -1.78 8.64 8.21
N GLU A 33 -2.67 7.90 8.87
CA GLU A 33 -3.94 7.45 8.28
C GLU A 33 -4.88 8.62 7.94
N VAL A 34 -4.95 9.63 8.80
CA VAL A 34 -5.76 10.83 8.56
C VAL A 34 -5.26 11.60 7.33
N ILE A 35 -3.94 11.67 7.14
CA ILE A 35 -3.36 12.30 5.95
C ILE A 35 -3.64 11.46 4.69
N ALA A 36 -3.58 10.14 4.78
CA ALA A 36 -3.95 9.26 3.67
C ALA A 36 -5.42 9.43 3.26
N ASP A 37 -6.33 9.50 4.22
CA ASP A 37 -7.76 9.80 4.00
C ASP A 37 -7.94 11.17 3.34
N TYR A 38 -7.21 12.18 3.78
CA TYR A 38 -7.27 13.51 3.21
C TYR A 38 -6.80 13.51 1.74
N ILE A 39 -5.67 12.84 1.44
CA ILE A 39 -5.18 12.69 0.07
C ILE A 39 -6.23 12.00 -0.81
N HIS A 40 -6.82 10.92 -0.33
CA HIS A 40 -7.87 10.20 -1.07
C HIS A 40 -9.09 11.08 -1.34
N LYS A 41 -9.64 11.72 -0.30
CA LYS A 41 -10.85 12.56 -0.39
C LYS A 41 -10.69 13.80 -1.26
N THR A 42 -9.46 14.27 -1.46
CA THR A 42 -9.15 15.43 -2.31
C THR A 42 -8.58 15.04 -3.68
N SER A 43 -8.49 13.74 -3.99
CA SER A 43 -8.01 13.23 -5.27
C SER A 43 -9.13 13.03 -6.29
N SER A 44 -8.75 12.71 -7.53
CA SER A 44 -9.68 12.29 -8.59
C SER A 44 -10.43 11.00 -8.26
N ARG A 45 -9.96 10.22 -7.28
CA ARG A 45 -10.56 8.95 -6.84
C ARG A 45 -11.41 9.10 -5.57
N ALA A 46 -11.79 10.31 -5.19
CA ALA A 46 -12.52 10.59 -3.96
C ALA A 46 -13.90 9.88 -3.86
N ALA A 47 -14.53 9.59 -4.99
CA ALA A 47 -15.80 8.86 -5.03
C ALA A 47 -15.63 7.32 -4.93
N GLU A 48 -14.41 6.84 -5.09
CA GLU A 48 -14.07 5.42 -5.05
C GLU A 48 -13.71 4.96 -3.64
N LYS A 49 -13.46 3.66 -3.47
CA LYS A 49 -13.09 3.10 -2.18
C LYS A 49 -11.64 3.44 -1.81
N ILE A 50 -11.40 3.67 -0.53
CA ILE A 50 -10.09 3.54 0.09
C ILE A 50 -10.06 2.27 0.92
N ILE A 51 -9.10 1.39 0.65
CA ILE A 51 -8.87 0.18 1.43
C ILE A 51 -7.57 0.35 2.21
N LYS A 52 -7.65 0.11 3.52
CA LYS A 52 -6.53 0.29 4.44
C LYS A 52 -6.06 -1.05 4.95
N ILE A 53 -4.77 -1.28 4.90
CA ILE A 53 -4.11 -2.48 5.37
C ILE A 53 -3.04 -2.07 6.36
N ASN A 54 -3.10 -2.65 7.55
CA ASN A 54 -2.00 -2.57 8.50
C ASN A 54 -1.12 -3.82 8.33
N CYS A 55 0.09 -3.63 7.81
CA CYS A 55 1.00 -4.73 7.53
C CYS A 55 1.51 -5.45 8.78
N VAL A 56 1.41 -4.85 9.97
CA VAL A 56 1.72 -5.50 11.25
C VAL A 56 0.60 -6.44 11.68
N ALA A 57 -0.64 -6.09 11.39
CA ALA A 57 -1.81 -6.81 11.89
C ALA A 57 -2.08 -8.13 11.17
N LEU A 58 -1.50 -8.34 10.00
CA LEU A 58 -1.68 -9.56 9.23
C LEU A 58 -0.63 -10.59 9.59
N PRO A 59 -1.02 -11.80 10.04
CA PRO A 59 -0.10 -12.92 10.18
C PRO A 59 0.61 -13.21 8.85
N GLU A 60 1.91 -13.52 8.89
CA GLU A 60 2.72 -13.72 7.68
C GLU A 60 2.13 -14.79 6.74
N ASN A 61 1.61 -15.88 7.29
CA ASN A 61 0.98 -16.97 6.53
C ASN A 61 -0.33 -16.56 5.83
N LEU A 62 -1.01 -15.51 6.29
CA LEU A 62 -2.23 -14.99 5.68
C LEU A 62 -1.99 -13.76 4.80
N PHE A 63 -0.83 -13.15 4.91
CA PHE A 63 -0.52 -11.89 4.24
C PHE A 63 -0.71 -11.98 2.72
N GLU A 64 -0.16 -13.02 2.12
CA GLU A 64 -0.27 -13.25 0.67
C GLU A 64 -1.72 -13.49 0.24
N SER A 65 -2.46 -14.35 0.93
CA SER A 65 -3.84 -14.68 0.60
C SER A 65 -4.80 -13.50 0.78
N GLU A 66 -4.56 -12.63 1.75
CA GLU A 66 -5.34 -11.42 1.95
C GLU A 66 -5.07 -10.38 0.85
N LEU A 67 -3.81 -10.17 0.47
CA LEU A 67 -3.46 -9.19 -0.56
C LEU A 67 -3.88 -9.62 -1.97
N PHE A 68 -3.55 -10.86 -2.36
CA PHE A 68 -3.70 -11.35 -3.73
C PHE A 68 -4.96 -12.17 -3.96
N GLY A 69 -5.59 -12.70 -2.90
CA GLY A 69 -6.68 -13.64 -3.03
C GLY A 69 -6.22 -15.02 -3.49
N TYR A 70 -7.15 -15.93 -3.67
CA TYR A 70 -6.88 -17.30 -4.09
C TYR A 70 -8.02 -17.90 -4.89
N GLU A 71 -7.69 -18.86 -5.74
CA GLU A 71 -8.65 -19.68 -6.45
C GLU A 71 -9.18 -20.80 -5.54
N ALA A 72 -10.35 -21.33 -5.87
CA ALA A 72 -10.86 -22.51 -5.18
C ALA A 72 -9.86 -23.66 -5.29
N HIS A 73 -9.67 -24.37 -4.18
CA HIS A 73 -8.74 -25.52 -4.06
C HIS A 73 -7.26 -25.18 -4.21
N ALA A 74 -6.87 -23.91 -4.10
CA ALA A 74 -5.47 -23.47 -4.19
C ALA A 74 -4.59 -24.05 -3.06
N PHE A 75 -5.16 -24.29 -1.90
CA PHE A 75 -4.53 -24.92 -0.73
C PHE A 75 -5.58 -25.60 0.15
N THR A 76 -5.14 -26.36 1.14
CA THR A 76 -6.03 -27.03 2.11
C THR A 76 -6.89 -25.99 2.85
N GLY A 77 -8.23 -26.09 2.74
CA GLY A 77 -9.17 -25.13 3.34
C GLY A 77 -9.71 -24.06 2.38
N ALA A 78 -9.13 -23.90 1.20
CA ALA A 78 -9.61 -22.98 0.15
C ALA A 78 -10.78 -23.62 -0.62
N GLN A 79 -11.95 -23.75 0.03
CA GLN A 79 -13.14 -24.36 -0.61
C GLN A 79 -13.74 -23.49 -1.72
N LYS A 80 -13.67 -22.16 -1.57
CA LYS A 80 -14.18 -21.18 -2.52
C LYS A 80 -13.09 -20.19 -2.90
N GLN A 81 -13.26 -19.58 -4.06
CA GLN A 81 -12.46 -18.47 -4.51
C GLN A 81 -12.62 -17.25 -3.58
N LYS A 82 -11.54 -16.56 -3.30
CA LYS A 82 -11.53 -15.29 -2.56
C LYS A 82 -10.82 -14.20 -3.36
N LYS A 83 -11.47 -13.06 -3.52
CA LYS A 83 -10.81 -11.87 -4.06
C LYS A 83 -9.85 -11.29 -3.04
N GLY A 84 -8.66 -10.90 -3.50
CA GLY A 84 -7.69 -10.20 -2.68
C GLY A 84 -7.97 -8.70 -2.59
N ILE A 85 -7.26 -8.06 -1.68
CA ILE A 85 -7.40 -6.62 -1.40
C ILE A 85 -7.07 -5.77 -2.64
N PHE A 86 -6.08 -6.17 -3.44
CA PHE A 86 -5.75 -5.46 -4.68
C PHE A 86 -6.90 -5.46 -5.71
N GLU A 87 -7.66 -6.55 -5.81
CA GLU A 87 -8.85 -6.58 -6.64
C GLU A 87 -9.98 -5.71 -6.07
N LEU A 88 -10.18 -5.76 -4.74
CA LEU A 88 -11.24 -5.01 -4.07
C LEU A 88 -11.00 -3.49 -4.14
N ALA A 89 -9.74 -3.08 -4.27
CA ALA A 89 -9.33 -1.68 -4.37
C ALA A 89 -9.30 -1.15 -5.81
N ASP A 90 -9.71 -1.96 -6.78
CA ASP A 90 -9.72 -1.53 -8.18
C ASP A 90 -10.46 -0.19 -8.35
N LYS A 91 -9.87 0.71 -9.13
CA LYS A 91 -10.24 2.13 -9.33
C LYS A 91 -10.08 3.04 -8.12
N GLY A 92 -9.88 2.48 -6.92
CA GLY A 92 -9.78 3.23 -5.66
C GLY A 92 -8.35 3.55 -5.24
N THR A 93 -8.17 3.61 -3.93
CA THR A 93 -6.87 3.86 -3.26
C THR A 93 -6.59 2.77 -2.25
N ILE A 94 -5.34 2.36 -2.14
CA ILE A 94 -4.86 1.48 -1.08
C ILE A 94 -3.93 2.27 -0.16
N LEU A 95 -4.17 2.17 1.14
CA LEU A 95 -3.22 2.55 2.17
C LEU A 95 -2.51 1.30 2.69
N LEU A 96 -1.20 1.23 2.48
CA LEU A 96 -0.32 0.23 3.08
C LEU A 96 0.35 0.84 4.32
N ASP A 97 -0.28 0.68 5.48
CA ASP A 97 0.27 1.20 6.73
C ASP A 97 1.35 0.26 7.27
N GLU A 98 2.42 0.84 7.80
CA GLU A 98 3.64 0.16 8.25
C GLU A 98 4.23 -0.75 7.14
N ILE A 99 4.43 -0.19 5.96
CA ILE A 99 4.94 -0.90 4.77
C ILE A 99 6.31 -1.56 5.00
N GLY A 100 7.10 -1.05 5.94
CA GLY A 100 8.39 -1.63 6.32
C GLY A 100 8.30 -3.01 6.98
N GLU A 101 7.09 -3.45 7.35
CA GLU A 101 6.84 -4.76 7.97
C GLU A 101 6.46 -5.84 6.95
N VAL A 102 6.32 -5.50 5.67
CA VAL A 102 6.04 -6.49 4.63
C VAL A 102 7.17 -7.51 4.56
N PRO A 103 6.87 -8.81 4.65
CA PRO A 103 7.89 -9.86 4.56
C PRO A 103 8.71 -9.73 3.28
N LEU A 104 10.03 -9.88 3.40
CA LEU A 104 10.96 -9.73 2.27
C LEU A 104 10.59 -10.66 1.09
N SER A 105 10.09 -11.86 1.40
CA SER A 105 9.62 -12.85 0.42
C SER A 105 8.44 -12.36 -0.45
N LEU A 106 7.61 -11.44 0.08
CA LEU A 106 6.43 -10.91 -0.62
C LEU A 106 6.68 -9.58 -1.32
N GLN A 107 7.78 -8.92 -1.02
CA GLN A 107 8.12 -7.63 -1.64
C GLN A 107 8.26 -7.70 -3.18
N PRO A 108 8.81 -8.76 -3.79
CA PRO A 108 8.83 -8.89 -5.25
C PRO A 108 7.45 -8.97 -5.87
N LYS A 109 6.51 -9.68 -5.23
CA LYS A 109 5.12 -9.76 -5.70
C LYS A 109 4.41 -8.42 -5.60
N LEU A 110 4.61 -7.71 -4.49
CA LEU A 110 4.08 -6.35 -4.31
C LEU A 110 4.64 -5.40 -5.38
N LEU A 111 5.94 -5.41 -5.63
CA LEU A 111 6.57 -4.61 -6.67
C LEU A 111 5.95 -4.87 -8.04
N ARG A 112 5.77 -6.15 -8.39
CA ARG A 112 5.16 -6.54 -9.67
C ARG A 112 3.76 -5.94 -9.84
N VAL A 113 2.90 -6.02 -8.84
CA VAL A 113 1.56 -5.41 -8.89
C VAL A 113 1.61 -3.91 -9.09
N LEU A 114 2.54 -3.23 -8.39
CA LEU A 114 2.69 -1.77 -8.52
C LEU A 114 3.22 -1.35 -9.89
N GLN A 115 4.03 -2.19 -10.54
CA GLN A 115 4.61 -1.91 -11.85
C GLN A 115 3.68 -2.29 -12.99
N GLU A 116 3.18 -3.54 -12.98
CA GLU A 116 2.45 -4.12 -14.10
C GLU A 116 0.93 -3.85 -14.01
N LYS A 117 0.44 -3.44 -12.84
CA LYS A 117 -1.01 -3.28 -12.59
C LYS A 117 -1.81 -4.55 -12.89
N GLU A 118 -1.21 -5.67 -12.60
CA GLU A 118 -1.80 -7.00 -12.73
C GLU A 118 -1.49 -7.84 -11.50
N ILE A 119 -2.42 -8.69 -11.11
CA ILE A 119 -2.26 -9.67 -10.03
C ILE A 119 -2.50 -11.08 -10.54
N LEU A 120 -1.90 -12.04 -9.83
CA LEU A 120 -2.26 -13.45 -9.90
C LEU A 120 -2.76 -13.88 -8.53
N ARG A 121 -3.95 -14.48 -8.49
CA ARG A 121 -4.42 -15.13 -7.26
C ARG A 121 -3.57 -16.36 -6.97
N ILE A 122 -3.46 -16.72 -5.69
CA ILE A 122 -2.80 -17.98 -5.31
C ILE A 122 -3.51 -19.14 -6.00
N GLY A 123 -2.75 -20.01 -6.68
CA GLY A 123 -3.28 -21.12 -7.49
C GLY A 123 -3.89 -20.69 -8.82
N GLY A 124 -3.91 -19.41 -9.15
CA GLY A 124 -4.39 -18.88 -10.42
C GLY A 124 -3.29 -18.69 -11.45
N HIS A 125 -3.67 -18.75 -12.73
CA HIS A 125 -2.76 -18.55 -13.87
C HIS A 125 -3.19 -17.42 -14.79
N ILE A 126 -4.37 -16.84 -14.55
CA ILE A 126 -4.93 -15.77 -15.38
C ILE A 126 -4.62 -14.42 -14.70
N PRO A 127 -3.84 -13.53 -15.34
CA PRO A 127 -3.60 -12.19 -14.82
C PRO A 127 -4.90 -11.39 -14.75
N ILE A 128 -5.09 -10.71 -13.63
CA ILE A 128 -6.23 -9.82 -13.38
C ILE A 128 -5.71 -8.39 -13.35
N LYS A 129 -6.20 -7.55 -14.26
CA LYS A 129 -5.85 -6.13 -14.30
C LYS A 129 -6.48 -5.39 -13.12
N VAL A 130 -5.70 -4.52 -12.51
CA VAL A 130 -6.13 -3.66 -11.40
C VAL A 130 -5.58 -2.25 -11.62
N ASP A 131 -6.39 -1.25 -11.30
CA ASP A 131 -6.00 0.14 -11.34
C ASP A 131 -6.32 0.80 -10.01
N PHE A 132 -5.31 0.99 -9.18
CA PHE A 132 -5.45 1.66 -7.90
C PHE A 132 -4.28 2.63 -7.67
N ARG A 133 -4.54 3.64 -6.87
CA ARG A 133 -3.52 4.51 -6.31
C ARG A 133 -2.96 3.90 -5.04
N VAL A 134 -1.63 3.99 -4.84
CA VAL A 134 -1.00 3.54 -3.60
C VAL A 134 -0.57 4.72 -2.74
N VAL A 135 -0.91 4.66 -1.47
CA VAL A 135 -0.36 5.47 -0.39
C VAL A 135 0.28 4.51 0.60
N SER A 136 1.53 4.73 0.94
CA SER A 136 2.26 3.92 1.91
C SER A 136 2.59 4.76 3.13
N ALA A 137 2.62 4.14 4.30
CA ALA A 137 3.01 4.79 5.54
C ALA A 137 4.04 3.94 6.29
N SER A 138 4.97 4.59 6.99
CA SER A 138 5.97 3.92 7.81
C SER A 138 6.43 4.81 8.97
N ASN A 139 6.67 4.18 10.12
CA ASN A 139 7.41 4.77 11.24
C ASN A 139 8.90 4.44 11.18
N LYS A 140 9.31 3.52 10.29
CA LYS A 140 10.70 3.09 10.12
C LYS A 140 11.37 3.84 8.98
N ASN A 141 12.66 4.04 9.10
CA ASN A 141 13.49 4.54 8.01
C ASN A 141 13.69 3.42 6.97
N LEU A 142 12.94 3.47 5.87
CA LEU A 142 13.01 2.44 4.83
C LEU A 142 14.38 2.38 4.14
N LYS A 143 15.11 3.51 4.02
CA LYS A 143 16.49 3.50 3.50
C LYS A 143 17.42 2.65 4.37
N MET A 144 17.28 2.74 5.68
CA MET A 144 18.05 1.87 6.59
C MET A 144 17.68 0.41 6.43
N LEU A 145 16.40 0.09 6.21
CA LEU A 145 15.97 -1.28 5.95
C LEU A 145 16.54 -1.80 4.62
N VAL A 146 16.65 -0.96 3.60
CA VAL A 146 17.32 -1.30 2.33
C VAL A 146 18.80 -1.63 2.57
N HIS A 147 19.53 -0.78 3.31
CA HIS A 147 20.94 -1.03 3.67
C HIS A 147 21.14 -2.33 4.46
N LYS A 148 20.17 -2.70 5.30
CA LYS A 148 20.19 -3.95 6.07
C LYS A 148 19.73 -5.18 5.28
N GLY A 149 19.33 -5.03 4.02
CA GLY A 149 18.79 -6.11 3.21
C GLY A 149 17.39 -6.61 3.63
N LEU A 150 16.66 -5.82 4.42
CA LEU A 150 15.31 -6.14 4.93
C LEU A 150 14.20 -5.53 4.07
N PHE A 151 14.54 -4.63 3.18
CA PHE A 151 13.61 -4.00 2.24
C PHE A 151 14.29 -3.86 0.88
N ARG A 152 13.57 -4.17 -0.19
CA ARG A 152 14.12 -4.09 -1.55
C ARG A 152 14.26 -2.64 -2.00
N GLU A 153 15.39 -2.34 -2.60
CA GLU A 153 15.67 -1.00 -3.13
C GLU A 153 14.71 -0.60 -4.26
N ASP A 154 14.40 -1.54 -5.16
CA ASP A 154 13.48 -1.31 -6.28
C ASP A 154 12.04 -1.01 -5.79
N LEU A 155 11.56 -1.71 -4.78
CA LEU A 155 10.27 -1.42 -4.15
C LEU A 155 10.28 -0.06 -3.46
N TYR A 156 11.36 0.27 -2.75
CA TYR A 156 11.52 1.57 -2.10
C TYR A 156 11.36 2.72 -3.11
N TYR A 157 12.06 2.68 -4.23
CA TYR A 157 11.94 3.72 -5.25
C TYR A 157 10.56 3.75 -5.91
N ARG A 158 9.89 2.62 -6.02
CA ARG A 158 8.55 2.54 -6.61
C ARG A 158 7.47 3.20 -5.75
N ILE A 159 7.56 3.09 -4.43
CA ILE A 159 6.58 3.69 -3.50
C ILE A 159 6.95 5.10 -3.05
N ASN A 160 8.21 5.48 -3.18
CA ASN A 160 8.76 6.74 -2.70
C ASN A 160 8.90 7.79 -3.81
N VAL A 161 7.77 8.14 -4.44
CA VAL A 161 7.73 9.17 -5.47
C VAL A 161 7.46 10.54 -4.84
N LEU A 162 6.46 10.63 -3.99
CA LEU A 162 6.17 11.82 -3.18
C LEU A 162 6.32 11.48 -1.70
N GLN A 163 7.01 12.32 -0.95
CA GLN A 163 7.24 12.13 0.49
C GLN A 163 6.52 13.16 1.32
N ILE A 164 5.89 12.71 2.41
CA ILE A 164 5.28 13.56 3.42
C ILE A 164 5.80 13.13 4.78
N TYR A 165 6.37 14.07 5.52
CA TYR A 165 6.85 13.85 6.88
C TYR A 165 5.90 14.47 7.89
N LEU A 166 5.39 13.65 8.80
CA LEU A 166 4.59 14.11 9.94
C LEU A 166 5.52 14.40 11.12
N PRO A 167 5.34 15.55 11.76
CA PRO A 167 6.12 15.93 12.95
C PRO A 167 5.77 15.07 14.16
#